data_4c891e2736d71f7b636995fb27715968
#
_entry.id   4c891e2736d71f7b636995fb27715968
#
_cell.length_a   1.000
_cell.length_b   1.000
_cell.length_c   1.000
_cell.angle_alpha   90.00
_cell.angle_beta   90.00
_cell.angle_gamma   90.00
#
_symmetry.space_group_name_H-M   'P 1'
#
loop_
_entity.id
_entity.type
_entity.pdbx_description
1 polymer ?
#
loop_
_entity_poly.entity_id
_entity_poly.type
_entity_poly.pdbx_seq_one_letter_code
_entity_poly.pdbx_strand_id
1 'polypeptide(L)'
;TEALLGSYDERRNWAIAPFTNAPTKLDGADRLVLTYFGSHKDPDNDRLVYDRQVNKFNRQYAKIWPAYQSNTGTNLCIVRYSDVLLMAAEALCQINNGSTPEAIGYVNAVRKRAYGQMDGRKFIDHIELTNPGENYTIDEVCVEIVDVTDNTASVTCTTEENKSPKAYRVGDVKGPLTIATAKLPEILGSDGKPDTKATRPIESIVLLDRGHAYSETPKVVIRSLEGGKGPKGSGATAIAVMKDESPSYELPAEATDSKEAFLQTIMDERARELCFEGWRRLDLKRWHNLVEVLQATRDDGRNAKGVNGAQLDYIMTPGNNVSDVHYYLPIPSGEIMLNPELKQNEGW
;
A
#
# COMPACT_ATOMS: atom_id res chain seq x y z
N THR A 1 5.31 -6.87 5.71
CA THR A 1 5.67 -5.69 4.88
C THR A 1 4.87 -4.46 5.29
N GLU A 2 3.55 -4.56 5.49
CA GLU A 2 2.73 -3.42 5.90
C GLU A 2 3.15 -2.83 7.24
N ALA A 3 3.51 -3.65 8.21
CA ALA A 3 4.02 -3.20 9.51
C ALA A 3 5.33 -2.38 9.39
N LEU A 4 6.10 -2.58 8.32
CA LEU A 4 7.32 -1.83 8.05
C LEU A 4 7.06 -0.50 7.32
N LEU A 5 5.88 -0.31 6.71
CA LEU A 5 5.54 0.87 5.93
C LEU A 5 4.68 1.81 6.76
N GLY A 6 5.22 2.96 7.12
CA GLY A 6 4.51 4.02 7.85
C GLY A 6 3.41 4.68 7.00
N SER A 7 2.52 5.43 7.65
CA SER A 7 1.39 6.10 7.00
C SER A 7 1.79 7.18 5.97
N TYR A 8 3.02 7.68 6.04
CA TYR A 8 3.59 8.67 5.12
C TYR A 8 4.54 8.08 4.09
N ASP A 9 4.71 6.76 4.06
CA ASP A 9 5.48 6.08 3.05
C ASP A 9 4.60 5.81 1.83
N GLU A 10 4.85 6.49 0.72
CA GLU A 10 4.08 6.35 -0.53
C GLU A 10 4.08 4.91 -1.05
N ARG A 11 5.13 4.15 -0.73
CA ARG A 11 5.24 2.74 -1.14
C ARG A 11 4.18 1.85 -0.50
N ARG A 12 3.57 2.26 0.62
CA ARG A 12 2.57 1.44 1.32
C ARG A 12 1.42 1.06 0.40
N ASN A 13 0.71 2.05 -0.10
CA ASN A 13 -0.46 1.81 -0.94
C ASN A 13 -0.06 1.51 -2.39
N TRP A 14 1.14 1.92 -2.81
CA TRP A 14 1.72 1.51 -4.09
C TRP A 14 2.07 0.03 -4.12
N ALA A 15 2.58 -0.55 -3.02
CA ALA A 15 3.02 -1.93 -2.96
C ALA A 15 1.89 -2.91 -2.58
N ILE A 16 0.98 -2.47 -1.68
CA ILE A 16 -0.10 -3.31 -1.13
C ILE A 16 -1.43 -2.59 -1.40
N ALA A 17 -2.30 -3.23 -2.19
CA ALA A 17 -3.58 -2.63 -2.55
C ALA A 17 -4.49 -2.48 -1.31
N PRO A 18 -4.92 -1.26 -0.96
CA PRO A 18 -5.94 -1.05 0.06
C PRO A 18 -7.36 -1.26 -0.50
N PHE A 19 -7.48 -1.82 -1.69
CA PHE A 19 -8.72 -2.02 -2.43
C PHE A 19 -8.72 -3.31 -3.23
N THR A 20 -9.88 -3.76 -3.64
CA THR A 20 -10.08 -4.68 -4.74
C THR A 20 -10.43 -3.92 -6.01
N ASN A 21 -10.05 -4.46 -7.16
CA ASN A 21 -10.39 -3.87 -8.45
C ASN A 21 -11.24 -4.84 -9.28
N ALA A 22 -12.24 -4.30 -9.95
CA ALA A 22 -13.06 -5.02 -10.90
C ALA A 22 -13.24 -4.21 -12.18
N PRO A 23 -13.12 -4.82 -13.36
CA PRO A 23 -13.50 -4.15 -14.59
C PRO A 23 -15.02 -3.94 -14.59
N THR A 24 -15.44 -2.75 -14.96
CA THR A 24 -16.87 -2.44 -15.14
C THR A 24 -17.07 -1.57 -16.38
N LYS A 25 -18.29 -1.58 -16.90
CA LYS A 25 -18.72 -0.62 -17.91
C LYS A 25 -19.41 0.53 -17.20
N LEU A 26 -18.83 1.71 -17.27
CA LEU A 26 -19.44 2.95 -16.82
C LEU A 26 -19.58 3.87 -18.03
N ASP A 27 -20.79 4.38 -18.26
CA ASP A 27 -21.10 5.24 -19.42
C ASP A 27 -20.73 4.60 -20.77
N GLY A 28 -20.83 3.27 -20.88
CA GLY A 28 -20.48 2.54 -22.09
C GLY A 28 -18.99 2.31 -22.35
N ALA A 29 -18.11 2.87 -21.52
CA ALA A 29 -16.67 2.68 -21.59
C ALA A 29 -16.18 1.66 -20.54
N ASP A 30 -15.18 0.86 -20.90
CA ASP A 30 -14.53 -0.05 -19.96
C ASP A 30 -13.73 0.78 -18.94
N ARG A 31 -14.06 0.66 -17.67
CA ARG A 31 -13.40 1.33 -16.57
C ARG A 31 -13.01 0.35 -15.46
N LEU A 32 -11.96 0.73 -14.72
CA LEU A 32 -11.55 0.02 -13.53
C LEU A 32 -12.18 0.69 -12.30
N VAL A 33 -12.99 -0.06 -11.57
CA VAL A 33 -13.56 0.39 -10.29
C VAL A 33 -12.72 -0.15 -9.16
N LEU A 34 -12.24 0.73 -8.30
CA LEU A 34 -11.51 0.40 -7.09
C LEU A 34 -12.50 0.41 -5.91
N THR A 35 -12.69 -0.73 -5.29
CA THR A 35 -13.52 -0.86 -4.08
C THR A 35 -12.58 -0.91 -2.89
N TYR A 36 -12.53 0.16 -2.11
CA TYR A 36 -11.67 0.26 -0.94
C TYR A 36 -12.18 -0.62 0.19
N PHE A 37 -11.27 -1.30 0.84
CA PHE A 37 -11.57 -1.92 2.13
C PHE A 37 -11.88 -0.79 3.11
N GLY A 38 -12.92 -0.95 3.91
CA GLY A 38 -13.25 -0.01 4.98
C GLY A 38 -12.12 0.14 6.01
N SER A 39 -12.42 0.49 7.25
CA SER A 39 -11.40 0.70 8.28
C SER A 39 -10.33 -0.41 8.27
N HIS A 40 -9.06 -0.02 8.15
CA HIS A 40 -7.91 -0.93 8.16
C HIS A 40 -7.65 -1.58 9.52
N LYS A 41 -8.39 -1.18 10.55
CA LYS A 41 -8.26 -1.69 11.91
C LYS A 41 -9.63 -2.06 12.44
N ASP A 42 -10.02 -3.28 12.16
CA ASP A 42 -10.96 -3.96 13.02
C ASP A 42 -10.13 -4.63 14.13
N PRO A 43 -10.22 -4.18 15.39
CA PRO A 43 -9.39 -4.71 16.48
C PRO A 43 -9.64 -6.23 16.72
N ASP A 44 -10.71 -6.76 16.16
CA ASP A 44 -11.10 -8.16 16.30
C ASP A 44 -10.96 -8.98 15.01
N ASN A 45 -10.51 -8.38 13.89
CA ASN A 45 -10.43 -9.06 12.62
C ASN A 45 -9.26 -8.57 11.75
N ASP A 46 -8.18 -9.35 11.72
CA ASP A 46 -6.99 -9.09 10.91
C ASP A 46 -7.12 -9.57 9.46
N ARG A 47 -8.25 -10.21 9.11
CA ARG A 47 -8.47 -10.82 7.80
C ARG A 47 -8.24 -9.84 6.65
N LEU A 48 -8.69 -8.60 6.80
CA LEU A 48 -8.53 -7.57 5.77
C LEU A 48 -7.06 -7.23 5.48
N VAL A 49 -6.17 -7.43 6.44
CA VAL A 49 -4.72 -7.24 6.24
C VAL A 49 -4.15 -8.35 5.36
N TYR A 50 -4.60 -9.58 5.56
CA TYR A 50 -4.10 -10.76 4.85
C TYR A 50 -4.77 -10.98 3.49
N ASP A 51 -5.97 -10.41 3.25
CA ASP A 51 -6.67 -10.48 1.97
C ASP A 51 -6.17 -9.47 0.93
N ARG A 52 -5.25 -8.58 1.29
CA ARG A 52 -4.75 -7.55 0.39
C ARG A 52 -3.90 -8.14 -0.73
N GLN A 53 -4.09 -7.58 -1.90
CA GLN A 53 -3.36 -7.97 -3.10
C GLN A 53 -2.10 -7.12 -3.29
N VAL A 54 -1.14 -7.68 -4.04
CA VAL A 54 0.02 -6.95 -4.52
C VAL A 54 -0.43 -5.86 -5.47
N ASN A 55 -0.02 -4.62 -5.22
CA ASN A 55 -0.36 -3.46 -6.05
C ASN A 55 0.82 -2.95 -6.90
N LYS A 56 2.04 -3.36 -6.60
CA LYS A 56 3.27 -2.84 -7.23
C LYS A 56 3.29 -2.97 -8.76
N PHE A 57 2.64 -3.99 -9.30
CA PHE A 57 2.52 -4.23 -10.75
C PHE A 57 1.08 -4.03 -11.22
N ASN A 58 0.39 -3.09 -10.63
CA ASN A 58 -1.02 -2.84 -10.91
C ASN A 58 -1.24 -2.39 -12.35
N ARG A 59 -2.14 -3.06 -13.04
CA ARG A 59 -2.47 -2.81 -14.44
C ARG A 59 -3.24 -1.53 -14.68
N GLN A 60 -3.77 -0.88 -13.65
CA GLN A 60 -4.46 0.41 -13.78
C GLN A 60 -3.57 1.48 -14.43
N TYR A 61 -2.25 1.32 -14.35
CA TYR A 61 -1.26 2.21 -14.99
C TYR A 61 -0.78 1.70 -16.35
N ALA A 62 -1.33 0.61 -16.87
CA ALA A 62 -0.97 0.09 -18.18
C ALA A 62 -1.44 1.04 -19.28
N LYS A 63 -0.57 1.32 -20.26
CA LYS A 63 -0.88 2.20 -21.40
C LYS A 63 -1.88 1.57 -22.37
N ILE A 64 -1.96 0.25 -22.40
CA ILE A 64 -2.83 -0.51 -23.30
C ILE A 64 -4.01 -1.03 -22.50
N TRP A 65 -5.21 -0.66 -22.92
CA TRP A 65 -6.47 -1.07 -22.33
C TRP A 65 -7.45 -1.56 -23.40
N PRO A 66 -8.26 -2.61 -23.17
CA PRO A 66 -8.36 -3.39 -21.93
C PRO A 66 -7.14 -4.28 -21.67
N ALA A 67 -6.79 -4.43 -20.40
CA ALA A 67 -5.67 -5.30 -20.01
C ALA A 67 -6.07 -6.78 -20.13
N TYR A 68 -5.35 -7.56 -20.90
CA TYR A 68 -5.56 -9.00 -21.00
C TYR A 68 -5.13 -9.71 -19.72
N GLN A 69 -5.88 -10.77 -19.34
CA GLN A 69 -5.66 -11.50 -18.08
C GLN A 69 -4.26 -12.15 -18.00
N SER A 70 -3.74 -12.60 -19.13
CA SER A 70 -2.49 -13.39 -19.22
C SER A 70 -1.28 -12.61 -19.74
N ASN A 71 -1.47 -11.42 -20.33
CA ASN A 71 -0.38 -10.65 -20.92
C ASN A 71 -0.35 -9.24 -20.34
N THR A 72 0.84 -8.80 -19.96
CA THR A 72 1.09 -7.43 -19.51
C THR A 72 2.33 -6.87 -20.21
N GLY A 73 2.28 -5.58 -20.54
CA GLY A 73 3.45 -4.83 -20.99
C GLY A 73 4.37 -4.36 -19.88
N THR A 74 4.09 -4.77 -18.62
CA THR A 74 4.90 -4.40 -17.48
C THR A 74 6.15 -5.24 -17.41
N ASN A 75 7.31 -4.60 -17.53
CA ASN A 75 8.60 -5.26 -17.38
C ASN A 75 8.91 -5.52 -15.91
N LEU A 76 9.43 -6.71 -15.60
CA LEU A 76 10.02 -7.01 -14.31
C LEU A 76 11.47 -6.50 -14.30
N CYS A 77 11.76 -5.58 -13.39
CA CYS A 77 13.13 -5.11 -13.19
C CYS A 77 13.95 -6.18 -12.47
N ILE A 78 15.05 -6.62 -13.11
CA ILE A 78 16.00 -7.55 -12.47
C ILE A 78 16.86 -6.78 -11.45
N VAL A 79 17.36 -5.61 -11.80
CA VAL A 79 18.12 -4.70 -10.94
C VAL A 79 17.69 -3.28 -11.25
N ARG A 80 17.53 -2.45 -10.22
CA ARG A 80 17.21 -1.04 -10.35
C ARG A 80 18.06 -0.17 -9.44
N TYR A 81 18.10 1.12 -9.70
CA TYR A 81 19.03 2.03 -9.05
C TYR A 81 18.93 2.03 -7.51
N SER A 82 17.74 1.97 -6.95
CA SER A 82 17.56 1.88 -5.48
C SER A 82 18.12 0.59 -4.88
N ASP A 83 18.08 -0.54 -5.62
CA ASP A 83 18.74 -1.77 -5.20
C ASP A 83 20.26 -1.60 -5.16
N VAL A 84 20.84 -0.97 -6.19
CA VAL A 84 22.29 -0.65 -6.23
C VAL A 84 22.69 0.26 -5.07
N LEU A 85 21.90 1.29 -4.76
CA LEU A 85 22.18 2.17 -3.61
C LEU A 85 22.19 1.41 -2.28
N LEU A 86 21.22 0.52 -2.07
CA LEU A 86 21.14 -0.27 -0.84
C LEU A 86 22.23 -1.36 -0.76
N MET A 87 22.63 -1.94 -1.89
CA MET A 87 23.80 -2.83 -1.94
C MET A 87 25.09 -2.09 -1.63
N ALA A 88 25.27 -0.88 -2.15
CA ALA A 88 26.44 -0.05 -1.85
C ALA A 88 26.49 0.35 -0.38
N ALA A 89 25.36 0.74 0.20
CA ALA A 89 25.27 1.06 1.63
C ALA A 89 25.65 -0.14 2.51
N GLU A 90 25.19 -1.35 2.17
CA GLU A 90 25.53 -2.58 2.88
C GLU A 90 27.03 -2.90 2.76
N ALA A 91 27.58 -2.82 1.56
CA ALA A 91 29.01 -3.06 1.32
C ALA A 91 29.88 -2.09 2.11
N LEU A 92 29.58 -0.79 2.08
CA LEU A 92 30.29 0.22 2.88
C LEU A 92 30.20 -0.06 4.38
N CYS A 93 29.03 -0.45 4.87
CA CYS A 93 28.84 -0.82 6.26
C CYS A 93 29.74 -2.00 6.66
N GLN A 94 29.84 -3.02 5.81
CA GLN A 94 30.68 -4.18 6.06
C GLN A 94 32.17 -3.84 6.04
N ILE A 95 32.63 -3.05 5.05
CA ILE A 95 34.03 -2.66 4.91
C ILE A 95 34.49 -1.78 6.09
N ASN A 96 33.65 -0.83 6.51
CA ASN A 96 34.00 0.15 7.54
C ASN A 96 33.60 -0.30 8.95
N ASN A 97 33.06 -1.49 9.09
CA ASN A 97 32.55 -2.04 10.35
C ASN A 97 31.56 -1.10 11.07
N GLY A 98 30.69 -0.45 10.32
CA GLY A 98 29.69 0.49 10.82
C GLY A 98 29.15 1.42 9.75
N SER A 99 28.31 2.36 10.16
CA SER A 99 27.74 3.36 9.28
C SER A 99 28.81 4.37 8.80
N THR A 100 28.67 4.87 7.59
CA THR A 100 29.43 6.00 7.08
C THR A 100 28.48 7.07 6.54
N PRO A 101 28.87 8.36 6.49
CA PRO A 101 28.03 9.41 5.91
C PRO A 101 27.56 9.08 4.48
N GLU A 102 28.43 8.46 3.69
CA GLU A 102 28.11 8.04 2.33
C GLU A 102 27.04 6.91 2.31
N ALA A 103 27.23 5.88 3.12
CA ALA A 103 26.26 4.77 3.24
C ALA A 103 24.89 5.26 3.73
N ILE A 104 24.88 6.14 4.74
CA ILE A 104 23.68 6.81 5.24
C ILE A 104 23.01 7.62 4.12
N GLY A 105 23.81 8.35 3.33
CA GLY A 105 23.32 9.13 2.19
C GLY A 105 22.60 8.27 1.15
N TYR A 106 23.09 7.07 0.86
CA TYR A 106 22.45 6.14 -0.07
C TYR A 106 21.09 5.63 0.46
N VAL A 107 21.00 5.26 1.72
CA VAL A 107 19.72 4.84 2.34
C VAL A 107 18.75 6.02 2.36
N ASN A 108 19.21 7.21 2.76
CA ASN A 108 18.40 8.42 2.82
C ASN A 108 17.90 8.85 1.43
N ALA A 109 18.65 8.61 0.36
CA ALA A 109 18.19 8.89 -1.01
C ALA A 109 16.98 8.03 -1.40
N VAL A 110 16.98 6.75 -1.03
CA VAL A 110 15.84 5.84 -1.23
C VAL A 110 14.63 6.29 -0.39
N ARG A 111 14.85 6.61 0.87
CA ARG A 111 13.83 7.08 1.80
C ARG A 111 13.23 8.43 1.38
N LYS A 112 14.06 9.37 0.93
CA LYS A 112 13.60 10.69 0.47
C LYS A 112 12.56 10.57 -0.65
N ARG A 113 12.82 9.70 -1.62
CA ARG A 113 11.85 9.42 -2.67
C ARG A 113 10.59 8.73 -2.10
N ALA A 114 10.76 7.76 -1.22
CA ALA A 114 9.66 7.00 -0.61
C ALA A 114 8.71 7.88 0.22
N TYR A 115 9.22 8.94 0.79
CA TYR A 115 8.43 9.93 1.54
C TYR A 115 7.97 11.12 0.67
N GLY A 116 8.09 11.04 -0.65
CA GLY A 116 7.64 12.09 -1.57
C GLY A 116 8.39 13.42 -1.47
N GLN A 117 9.58 13.43 -0.84
CA GLN A 117 10.30 14.67 -0.53
C GLN A 117 11.33 15.09 -1.60
N MET A 118 11.26 14.49 -2.80
CA MET A 118 12.24 14.80 -3.85
C MET A 118 12.13 16.23 -4.38
N ASP A 119 10.92 16.79 -4.45
CA ASP A 119 10.63 18.03 -5.17
C ASP A 119 9.89 19.08 -4.32
N GLY A 120 9.99 19.01 -2.98
CA GLY A 120 9.28 19.93 -2.09
C GLY A 120 7.75 19.69 -2.03
N ARG A 121 7.28 18.57 -2.52
CA ARG A 121 5.87 18.20 -2.49
C ARG A 121 5.43 17.88 -1.07
N LYS A 122 4.14 18.09 -0.80
CA LYS A 122 3.53 17.87 0.51
C LYS A 122 2.35 16.90 0.40
N PHE A 123 2.13 16.11 1.44
CA PHE A 123 0.95 15.25 1.57
C PHE A 123 -0.23 15.99 2.16
N ILE A 124 -1.43 15.52 1.83
CA ILE A 124 -2.63 15.90 2.58
C ILE A 124 -2.53 15.28 3.98
N ASP A 125 -2.58 16.10 5.01
CA ASP A 125 -2.67 15.63 6.40
C ASP A 125 -4.09 15.13 6.69
N HIS A 126 -5.06 16.02 6.48
CA HIS A 126 -6.48 15.73 6.61
C HIS A 126 -7.30 16.64 5.69
N ILE A 127 -8.59 16.37 5.62
CA ILE A 127 -9.53 17.22 4.90
C ILE A 127 -10.45 17.87 5.92
N GLU A 128 -10.42 19.19 5.99
CA GLU A 128 -11.25 19.99 6.87
C GLU A 128 -12.57 20.34 6.18
N LEU A 129 -13.67 19.96 6.81
CA LEU A 129 -15.00 20.31 6.36
C LEU A 129 -15.31 21.77 6.79
N THR A 130 -15.41 22.68 5.81
CA THR A 130 -15.65 24.10 6.08
C THR A 130 -17.14 24.45 6.11
N ASN A 131 -17.97 23.69 5.41
CA ASN A 131 -19.42 23.76 5.46
C ASN A 131 -20.01 22.35 5.32
N PRO A 132 -20.85 21.89 6.27
CA PRO A 132 -21.44 20.55 6.21
C PRO A 132 -22.49 20.39 5.10
N GLY A 133 -22.99 21.48 4.54
CA GLY A 133 -24.09 21.44 3.59
C GLY A 133 -25.39 20.86 4.16
N GLU A 134 -26.31 20.52 3.32
CA GLU A 134 -27.61 19.97 3.69
C GLU A 134 -28.15 18.95 2.66
N ASN A 135 -29.11 18.16 3.11
CA ASN A 135 -29.88 17.24 2.26
C ASN A 135 -29.08 16.11 1.60
N TYR A 136 -27.92 15.71 2.14
CA TYR A 136 -27.19 14.54 1.66
C TYR A 136 -27.79 13.25 2.21
N THR A 137 -27.77 12.20 1.39
CA THR A 137 -28.08 10.83 1.82
C THR A 137 -26.80 9.99 1.83
N ILE A 138 -26.76 8.96 2.68
CA ILE A 138 -25.54 8.12 2.85
C ILE A 138 -25.04 7.55 1.53
N ASP A 139 -25.96 7.24 0.62
CA ASP A 139 -25.68 6.46 -0.58
C ASP A 139 -25.45 7.33 -1.83
N GLU A 140 -25.49 8.65 -1.69
CA GLU A 140 -25.49 9.55 -2.84
C GLU A 140 -24.52 10.74 -2.72
N VAL A 141 -23.48 10.62 -1.89
CA VAL A 141 -22.45 11.66 -1.77
C VAL A 141 -21.13 11.22 -2.39
N CYS A 142 -20.54 12.09 -3.20
CA CYS A 142 -19.22 11.90 -3.78
C CYS A 142 -18.25 12.97 -3.31
N VAL A 143 -17.03 12.55 -2.98
CA VAL A 143 -15.89 13.42 -2.70
C VAL A 143 -14.88 13.28 -3.84
N GLU A 144 -14.48 14.41 -4.40
CA GLU A 144 -13.53 14.47 -5.50
C GLU A 144 -12.30 15.26 -5.04
N ILE A 145 -11.12 14.68 -5.22
CA ILE A 145 -9.83 15.32 -4.97
C ILE A 145 -9.19 15.61 -6.32
N VAL A 146 -8.98 16.88 -6.63
CA VAL A 146 -8.44 17.34 -7.91
C VAL A 146 -7.04 17.89 -7.70
N ASP A 147 -6.06 17.27 -8.36
CA ASP A 147 -4.73 17.85 -8.49
C ASP A 147 -4.81 19.03 -9.47
N VAL A 148 -4.55 20.23 -8.96
CA VAL A 148 -4.66 21.46 -9.75
C VAL A 148 -3.51 21.62 -10.74
N THR A 149 -2.42 20.87 -10.57
CA THR A 149 -1.21 20.97 -11.40
C THR A 149 -1.41 20.30 -12.77
N ASP A 150 -2.04 19.13 -12.80
CA ASP A 150 -2.25 18.35 -14.02
C ASP A 150 -3.74 18.06 -14.32
N ASN A 151 -4.62 18.61 -13.49
CA ASN A 151 -6.08 18.45 -13.58
C ASN A 151 -6.55 17.00 -13.53
N THR A 152 -5.79 16.13 -12.86
CA THR A 152 -6.24 14.75 -12.58
C THR A 152 -7.10 14.73 -11.32
N ALA A 153 -8.06 13.83 -11.30
CA ALA A 153 -8.99 13.73 -10.18
C ALA A 153 -9.23 12.28 -9.75
N SER A 154 -9.48 12.10 -8.47
CA SER A 154 -10.11 10.91 -7.90
C SER A 154 -11.51 11.24 -7.44
N VAL A 155 -12.47 10.40 -7.76
CA VAL A 155 -13.87 10.55 -7.31
C VAL A 155 -14.23 9.34 -6.49
N THR A 156 -14.61 9.54 -5.25
CA THR A 156 -15.05 8.47 -4.34
C THR A 156 -16.50 8.69 -3.99
N CYS A 157 -17.36 7.78 -4.45
CA CYS A 157 -18.77 7.82 -4.16
C CYS A 157 -19.16 6.73 -3.17
N THR A 158 -20.06 7.09 -2.28
CA THR A 158 -20.70 6.16 -1.35
C THR A 158 -21.92 5.52 -2.03
N THR A 159 -22.17 4.22 -1.79
CA THR A 159 -23.33 3.50 -2.33
C THR A 159 -24.00 2.66 -1.24
N GLU A 160 -25.29 2.27 -1.42
CA GLU A 160 -26.10 1.52 -0.45
C GLU A 160 -25.45 0.27 0.20
N GLU A 161 -24.53 -0.37 -0.50
CA GLU A 161 -23.77 -1.51 0.01
C GLU A 161 -22.58 -1.10 0.90
N ASN A 162 -22.61 0.01 1.45
CA ASN A 162 -21.65 1.00 1.91
C ASN A 162 -20.74 0.70 3.06
N LYS A 163 -20.26 -0.48 3.12
CA LYS A 163 -19.05 -0.76 3.91
C LYS A 163 -17.76 -0.51 3.13
N SER A 164 -17.85 -0.26 1.81
CA SER A 164 -16.69 -0.16 0.94
C SER A 164 -16.85 0.95 -0.11
N PRO A 165 -16.30 2.15 0.11
CA PRO A 165 -16.35 3.24 -0.84
C PRO A 165 -15.81 2.85 -2.21
N LYS A 166 -16.51 3.22 -3.29
CA LYS A 166 -16.07 2.99 -4.67
C LYS A 166 -15.38 4.24 -5.18
N ALA A 167 -14.11 4.11 -5.53
CA ALA A 167 -13.32 5.18 -6.12
C ALA A 167 -13.21 5.00 -7.64
N TYR A 168 -13.29 6.11 -8.34
CA TYR A 168 -13.19 6.19 -9.78
C TYR A 168 -12.04 7.12 -10.15
N ARG A 169 -11.39 6.80 -11.24
CA ARG A 169 -10.31 7.58 -11.80
C ARG A 169 -10.84 8.50 -12.91
N VAL A 170 -10.39 9.74 -12.90
CA VAL A 170 -10.65 10.73 -13.97
C VAL A 170 -9.31 11.26 -14.46
N GLY A 171 -9.08 11.21 -15.78
CA GLY A 171 -7.84 11.68 -16.40
C GLY A 171 -6.68 10.67 -16.40
N ASP A 172 -5.53 11.09 -16.90
CA ASP A 172 -4.29 10.31 -16.95
C ASP A 172 -3.52 10.45 -15.63
N VAL A 173 -3.89 9.67 -14.64
CA VAL A 173 -3.24 9.70 -13.31
C VAL A 173 -1.91 8.95 -13.35
N LYS A 174 -0.83 9.60 -12.94
CA LYS A 174 0.54 9.08 -12.98
C LYS A 174 0.99 8.38 -11.71
N GLY A 175 0.16 8.33 -10.66
CA GLY A 175 0.52 7.78 -9.36
C GLY A 175 -0.67 7.27 -8.57
N PRO A 176 -0.46 6.87 -7.30
CA PRO A 176 -1.53 6.49 -6.39
C PRO A 176 -2.51 7.66 -6.19
N LEU A 177 -3.80 7.36 -6.18
CA LEU A 177 -4.85 8.36 -5.98
C LEU A 177 -5.01 8.69 -4.50
N THR A 178 -5.20 9.95 -4.18
CA THR A 178 -5.74 10.33 -2.87
C THR A 178 -7.23 10.05 -2.84
N ILE A 179 -7.66 9.30 -1.85
CA ILE A 179 -9.03 8.84 -1.71
C ILE A 179 -9.60 9.34 -0.39
N ALA A 180 -10.72 10.04 -0.47
CA ALA A 180 -11.46 10.51 0.69
C ALA A 180 -12.95 10.19 0.54
N THR A 181 -13.63 9.99 1.64
CA THR A 181 -15.07 9.72 1.67
C THR A 181 -15.78 10.59 2.69
N ALA A 182 -17.02 10.96 2.42
CA ALA A 182 -17.87 11.66 3.37
C ALA A 182 -18.42 10.68 4.42
N LYS A 183 -18.35 11.07 5.69
CA LYS A 183 -19.04 10.43 6.80
C LYS A 183 -20.27 11.26 7.15
N LEU A 184 -21.42 10.62 7.20
CA LEU A 184 -22.69 11.24 7.58
C LEU A 184 -23.16 10.69 8.93
N PRO A 185 -23.85 11.50 9.75
CA PRO A 185 -24.42 11.04 11.01
C PRO A 185 -25.36 9.85 10.81
N GLU A 186 -25.33 8.88 11.70
CA GLU A 186 -26.28 7.78 11.67
C GLU A 186 -27.64 8.28 12.18
N ILE A 187 -28.70 8.02 11.38
CA ILE A 187 -30.09 8.27 11.78
C ILE A 187 -30.78 6.90 11.79
N LEU A 188 -31.42 6.55 12.89
CA LEU A 188 -32.16 5.32 13.02
C LEU A 188 -33.61 5.51 12.57
N GLY A 189 -34.10 4.59 11.77
CA GLY A 189 -35.52 4.50 11.40
C GLY A 189 -36.39 4.00 12.56
N SER A 190 -37.67 3.97 12.36
CA SER A 190 -38.65 3.50 13.36
C SER A 190 -38.49 2.01 13.73
N ASP A 191 -37.80 1.25 12.93
CA ASP A 191 -37.43 -0.15 13.14
C ASP A 191 -36.10 -0.35 13.89
N GLY A 192 -35.44 0.73 14.31
CA GLY A 192 -34.14 0.73 14.97
C GLY A 192 -32.94 0.44 14.06
N LYS A 193 -33.15 0.40 12.74
CA LYS A 193 -32.05 0.22 11.76
C LYS A 193 -31.67 1.57 11.16
N PRO A 194 -30.44 1.68 10.61
CA PRO A 194 -30.01 2.90 9.91
C PRO A 194 -30.96 3.27 8.77
N ASP A 195 -31.49 4.50 8.82
CA ASP A 195 -32.29 5.05 7.74
C ASP A 195 -31.39 5.67 6.68
N THR A 196 -31.13 4.93 5.62
CA THR A 196 -30.24 5.34 4.53
C THR A 196 -30.85 6.43 3.64
N LYS A 197 -32.18 6.64 3.71
CA LYS A 197 -32.92 7.62 2.89
C LYS A 197 -33.06 8.99 3.60
N ALA A 198 -32.85 9.04 4.91
CA ALA A 198 -32.91 10.27 5.65
C ALA A 198 -31.83 11.24 5.18
N THR A 199 -32.22 12.49 4.94
CA THR A 199 -31.30 13.55 4.56
C THR A 199 -30.62 14.16 5.77
N ARG A 200 -29.35 14.52 5.63
CA ARG A 200 -28.52 15.01 6.72
C ARG A 200 -27.36 15.87 6.21
N PRO A 201 -26.76 16.72 7.06
CA PRO A 201 -25.48 17.34 6.73
C PRO A 201 -24.35 16.31 6.76
N ILE A 202 -23.22 16.63 6.15
CA ILE A 202 -21.99 15.84 6.27
C ILE A 202 -21.39 16.07 7.66
N GLU A 203 -20.97 15.01 8.33
CA GLU A 203 -20.32 15.07 9.64
C GLU A 203 -18.83 15.38 9.52
N SER A 204 -18.16 14.67 8.62
CA SER A 204 -16.72 14.82 8.37
C SER A 204 -16.32 14.22 7.02
N ILE A 205 -15.10 14.54 6.58
CA ILE A 205 -14.47 13.88 5.44
C ILE A 205 -13.33 13.02 5.97
N VAL A 206 -13.35 11.75 5.64
CA VAL A 206 -12.36 10.76 6.07
C VAL A 206 -11.39 10.47 4.94
N LEU A 207 -10.10 10.66 5.17
CA LEU A 207 -9.04 10.32 4.25
C LEU A 207 -8.77 8.82 4.35
N LEU A 208 -9.04 8.07 3.27
CA LEU A 208 -8.84 6.62 3.19
C LEU A 208 -7.45 6.28 2.64
N ASP A 209 -6.99 7.06 1.67
CA ASP A 209 -5.68 6.90 1.04
C ASP A 209 -5.11 8.29 0.77
N ARG A 210 -3.88 8.54 1.24
CA ARG A 210 -3.20 9.83 1.03
C ARG A 210 -2.72 10.00 -0.41
N GLY A 211 -2.60 8.89 -1.15
CA GLY A 211 -2.14 8.89 -2.52
C GLY A 211 -0.68 9.32 -2.65
N HIS A 212 -0.46 10.31 -3.51
CA HIS A 212 0.86 10.89 -3.79
C HIS A 212 1.01 12.28 -3.15
N ALA A 213 2.25 12.77 -3.09
CA ALA A 213 2.53 14.13 -2.65
C ALA A 213 2.23 15.16 -3.77
N TYR A 214 1.70 16.29 -3.38
CA TYR A 214 1.25 17.38 -4.27
C TYR A 214 2.25 18.54 -4.26
N SER A 215 2.45 19.16 -5.42
CA SER A 215 3.21 20.41 -5.54
C SER A 215 2.40 21.64 -5.11
N GLU A 216 1.08 21.57 -5.32
CA GLU A 216 0.12 22.60 -4.90
C GLU A 216 -1.02 21.94 -4.11
N THR A 217 -1.71 22.71 -3.27
CA THR A 217 -2.85 22.19 -2.50
C THR A 217 -3.96 21.74 -3.44
N PRO A 218 -4.37 20.46 -3.40
CA PRO A 218 -5.43 19.96 -4.27
C PRO A 218 -6.78 20.53 -3.88
N LYS A 219 -7.68 20.62 -4.86
CA LYS A 219 -9.04 21.06 -4.64
C LYS A 219 -9.92 19.91 -4.19
N VAL A 220 -10.74 20.15 -3.16
CA VAL A 220 -11.77 19.21 -2.70
C VAL A 220 -13.12 19.65 -3.22
N VAL A 221 -13.84 18.76 -3.90
CA VAL A 221 -15.18 18.99 -4.42
C VAL A 221 -16.13 17.95 -3.83
N ILE A 222 -17.25 18.41 -3.26
CA ILE A 222 -18.28 17.54 -2.71
C ILE A 222 -19.54 17.73 -3.54
N ARG A 223 -20.13 16.62 -3.98
CA ARG A 223 -21.35 16.65 -4.81
C ARG A 223 -22.22 15.43 -4.55
N SER A 224 -23.51 15.55 -4.89
CA SER A 224 -24.39 14.39 -4.96
C SER A 224 -24.08 13.53 -6.17
N LEU A 225 -24.30 12.22 -6.06
CA LEU A 225 -24.14 11.26 -7.15
C LEU A 225 -25.10 11.60 -8.30
N GLU A 226 -24.57 11.73 -9.51
CA GLU A 226 -25.39 11.89 -10.70
C GLU A 226 -26.19 10.62 -10.99
N GLY A 227 -27.51 10.77 -11.22
CA GLY A 227 -28.41 9.64 -11.46
C GLY A 227 -28.95 8.96 -10.21
N GLY A 228 -28.57 9.42 -9.00
CA GLY A 228 -29.19 9.00 -7.75
C GLY A 228 -30.68 9.29 -7.70
N LYS A 229 -31.44 8.45 -6.95
CA LYS A 229 -32.91 8.55 -6.84
C LYS A 229 -33.38 9.40 -5.65
N GLY A 230 -32.44 9.77 -4.76
CA GLY A 230 -32.74 10.53 -3.54
C GLY A 230 -32.62 12.05 -3.71
N PRO A 231 -32.92 12.80 -2.65
CA PRO A 231 -32.71 14.24 -2.60
C PRO A 231 -31.23 14.58 -2.85
N LYS A 232 -30.98 15.60 -3.66
CA LYS A 232 -29.62 16.04 -3.95
C LYS A 232 -29.13 16.99 -2.86
N GLY A 233 -28.16 16.57 -2.07
CA GLY A 233 -27.49 17.43 -1.13
C GLY A 233 -26.70 18.52 -1.82
N SER A 234 -26.53 19.65 -1.14
CA SER A 234 -25.83 20.82 -1.66
C SER A 234 -25.15 21.63 -0.55
N GLY A 235 -24.27 22.54 -0.98
CA GLY A 235 -23.66 23.53 -0.11
C GLY A 235 -22.46 23.03 0.72
N ALA A 236 -22.13 21.73 0.71
CA ALA A 236 -20.94 21.25 1.42
C ALA A 236 -19.65 21.75 0.76
N THR A 237 -18.74 22.23 1.60
CA THR A 237 -17.39 22.65 1.18
C THR A 237 -16.33 22.10 2.11
N ALA A 238 -15.17 21.78 1.57
CA ALA A 238 -14.03 21.30 2.32
C ALA A 238 -12.72 21.77 1.70
N ILE A 239 -11.67 21.78 2.49
CA ILE A 239 -10.31 22.11 2.06
C ILE A 239 -9.35 20.98 2.42
N ALA A 240 -8.35 20.75 1.59
CA ALA A 240 -7.24 19.88 1.91
C ALA A 240 -6.22 20.64 2.76
N VAL A 241 -5.93 20.13 3.96
CA VAL A 241 -4.90 20.67 4.83
C VAL A 241 -3.63 19.91 4.56
N MET A 242 -2.61 20.61 4.09
CA MET A 242 -1.32 20.03 3.74
C MET A 242 -0.44 19.94 4.99
N LYS A 243 0.32 18.87 5.10
CA LYS A 243 1.30 18.73 6.17
C LYS A 243 2.57 19.49 5.80
N ASP A 244 2.93 20.46 6.61
CA ASP A 244 4.16 21.23 6.44
C ASP A 244 5.43 20.42 6.76
N GLU A 245 5.31 19.45 7.68
CA GLU A 245 6.39 18.55 8.06
C GLU A 245 6.00 17.11 7.73
N SER A 246 6.50 16.58 6.61
CA SER A 246 6.58 15.12 6.43
C SER A 246 7.52 14.54 7.49
N PRO A 247 7.30 13.30 7.98
CA PRO A 247 8.30 12.63 8.80
C PRO A 247 9.65 12.69 8.11
N SER A 248 10.71 12.98 8.86
CA SER A 248 12.05 13.05 8.29
C SER A 248 12.37 11.76 7.55
N TYR A 249 12.85 11.88 6.31
CA TYR A 249 13.40 10.74 5.58
C TYR A 249 14.78 10.35 6.12
N GLU A 250 15.42 11.23 6.85
CA GLU A 250 16.73 10.98 7.44
C GLU A 250 16.64 9.88 8.47
N LEU A 251 17.69 9.07 8.52
CA LEU A 251 17.79 8.03 9.53
C LEU A 251 18.00 8.66 10.91
N PRO A 252 17.29 8.22 11.93
CA PRO A 252 17.53 8.66 13.29
C PRO A 252 18.88 8.11 13.79
N ALA A 253 19.45 8.75 14.81
CA ALA A 253 20.78 8.42 15.32
C ALA A 253 20.90 6.95 15.75
N GLU A 254 19.88 6.41 16.42
CA GLU A 254 19.82 5.03 16.88
C GLU A 254 19.87 3.98 15.74
N ALA A 255 19.49 4.37 14.53
CA ALA A 255 19.56 3.50 13.35
C ALA A 255 20.98 3.42 12.75
N THR A 256 21.91 4.23 13.24
CA THR A 256 23.26 4.37 12.69
C THR A 256 24.37 4.29 13.74
N ASP A 257 24.03 4.09 15.00
CA ASP A 257 24.97 4.12 16.14
C ASP A 257 25.87 2.87 16.26
N SER A 258 25.45 1.77 15.63
CA SER A 258 26.23 0.53 15.58
C SER A 258 26.15 -0.12 14.19
N LYS A 259 27.08 -1.05 13.93
CA LYS A 259 27.07 -1.84 12.69
C LYS A 259 25.78 -2.63 12.58
N GLU A 260 25.38 -3.29 13.64
CA GLU A 260 24.21 -4.15 13.71
C GLU A 260 22.92 -3.35 13.47
N ALA A 261 22.78 -2.19 14.12
CA ALA A 261 21.63 -1.30 13.94
C ALA A 261 21.54 -0.80 12.49
N PHE A 262 22.66 -0.40 11.91
CA PHE A 262 22.67 0.09 10.54
C PHE A 262 22.42 -1.02 9.51
N LEU A 263 22.97 -2.22 9.71
CA LEU A 263 22.65 -3.38 8.86
C LEU A 263 21.17 -3.75 8.95
N GLN A 264 20.59 -3.77 10.15
CA GLN A 264 19.15 -4.03 10.31
C GLN A 264 18.32 -2.96 9.58
N THR A 265 18.71 -1.70 9.67
CA THR A 265 18.08 -0.60 8.96
C THR A 265 18.11 -0.80 7.43
N ILE A 266 19.25 -1.23 6.89
CA ILE A 266 19.39 -1.55 5.46
C ILE A 266 18.50 -2.75 5.09
N MET A 267 18.47 -3.79 5.90
CA MET A 267 17.64 -4.99 5.69
C MET A 267 16.15 -4.63 5.65
N ASP A 268 15.71 -3.74 6.54
CA ASP A 268 14.34 -3.26 6.60
C ASP A 268 14.01 -2.35 5.41
N GLU A 269 14.94 -1.48 5.03
CA GLU A 269 14.73 -0.61 3.87
C GLU A 269 14.68 -1.42 2.56
N ARG A 270 15.51 -2.46 2.40
CA ARG A 270 15.40 -3.41 1.29
C ARG A 270 14.05 -4.12 1.28
N ALA A 271 13.55 -4.54 2.45
CA ALA A 271 12.24 -5.19 2.56
C ALA A 271 11.10 -4.28 2.13
N ARG A 272 11.16 -2.97 2.46
CA ARG A 272 10.18 -1.96 2.03
C ARG A 272 10.29 -1.69 0.53
N GLU A 273 11.49 -1.41 0.07
CA GLU A 273 11.77 -0.94 -1.28
C GLU A 273 11.58 -2.03 -2.33
N LEU A 274 12.08 -3.23 -2.07
CA LEU A 274 12.12 -4.34 -3.02
C LEU A 274 11.00 -5.38 -2.79
N CYS A 275 9.99 -5.05 -1.96
CA CYS A 275 8.86 -5.94 -1.74
C CYS A 275 8.20 -6.32 -3.08
N PHE A 276 7.81 -7.58 -3.21
CA PHE A 276 7.18 -8.19 -4.40
C PHE A 276 8.04 -8.22 -5.67
N GLU A 277 9.34 -7.93 -5.58
CA GLU A 277 10.28 -8.02 -6.71
C GLU A 277 11.09 -9.34 -6.73
N GLY A 278 10.79 -10.26 -5.81
CA GLY A 278 11.44 -11.58 -5.75
C GLY A 278 12.75 -11.64 -4.92
N TRP A 279 13.26 -10.49 -4.47
CA TRP A 279 14.56 -10.40 -3.78
C TRP A 279 14.54 -10.91 -2.34
N ARG A 280 13.42 -10.81 -1.63
CA ARG A 280 13.35 -11.08 -0.18
C ARG A 280 13.90 -12.43 0.22
N ARG A 281 13.58 -13.51 -0.52
CA ARG A 281 14.08 -14.86 -0.22
C ARG A 281 15.59 -14.93 -0.34
N LEU A 282 16.18 -14.30 -1.36
CA LEU A 282 17.62 -14.28 -1.58
C LEU A 282 18.33 -13.48 -0.51
N ASP A 283 17.79 -12.33 -0.13
CA ASP A 283 18.29 -11.50 0.96
C ASP A 283 18.29 -12.26 2.28
N LEU A 284 17.18 -12.90 2.66
CA LEU A 284 17.07 -13.69 3.88
C LEU A 284 18.06 -14.86 3.91
N LYS A 285 18.31 -15.49 2.76
CA LYS A 285 19.30 -16.57 2.65
C LYS A 285 20.72 -16.06 2.87
N ARG A 286 21.15 -15.00 2.19
CA ARG A 286 22.51 -14.46 2.29
C ARG A 286 22.82 -13.84 3.66
N TRP A 287 21.79 -13.36 4.38
CA TRP A 287 21.92 -12.85 5.75
C TRP A 287 21.79 -13.94 6.83
N HIS A 288 21.53 -15.20 6.43
CA HIS A 288 21.32 -16.33 7.33
C HIS A 288 20.21 -16.14 8.36
N ASN A 289 19.14 -15.41 8.02
CA ASN A 289 17.98 -15.20 8.88
C ASN A 289 16.66 -15.72 8.27
N LEU A 290 16.73 -16.57 7.24
CA LEU A 290 15.55 -17.13 6.54
C LEU A 290 14.64 -17.91 7.51
N VAL A 291 15.23 -18.78 8.33
CA VAL A 291 14.49 -19.65 9.25
C VAL A 291 13.78 -18.81 10.30
N GLU A 292 14.51 -17.92 10.95
CA GLU A 292 13.99 -17.04 11.99
C GLU A 292 12.82 -16.18 11.49
N VAL A 293 12.98 -15.50 10.36
CA VAL A 293 11.95 -14.61 9.81
C VAL A 293 10.70 -15.38 9.39
N LEU A 294 10.84 -16.56 8.78
CA LEU A 294 9.67 -17.36 8.38
C LEU A 294 8.95 -17.95 9.59
N GLN A 295 9.67 -18.35 10.63
CA GLN A 295 9.06 -18.82 11.88
C GLN A 295 8.35 -17.69 12.62
N ALA A 296 8.94 -16.49 12.69
CA ALA A 296 8.26 -15.31 13.24
C ALA A 296 6.98 -14.97 12.47
N THR A 297 7.02 -15.01 11.14
CA THR A 297 5.83 -14.79 10.30
C THR A 297 4.73 -15.83 10.56
N ARG A 298 5.11 -17.10 10.77
CA ARG A 298 4.18 -18.16 11.18
C ARG A 298 3.51 -17.83 12.53
N ASP A 299 4.29 -17.38 13.48
CA ASP A 299 3.80 -17.10 14.84
C ASP A 299 2.90 -15.86 14.86
N ASP A 300 3.19 -14.85 14.05
CA ASP A 300 2.29 -13.73 13.79
C ASP A 300 0.96 -14.21 13.19
N GLY A 301 1.02 -15.12 12.21
CA GLY A 301 -0.18 -15.72 11.61
C GLY A 301 -1.04 -16.50 12.62
N ARG A 302 -0.42 -17.24 13.56
CA ARG A 302 -1.13 -17.94 14.63
C ARG A 302 -1.89 -17.00 15.56
N ASN A 303 -1.36 -15.81 15.78
CA ASN A 303 -1.94 -14.80 16.66
C ASN A 303 -2.95 -13.90 15.95
N ALA A 304 -3.07 -14.01 14.62
CA ALA A 304 -3.98 -13.18 13.83
C ALA A 304 -5.44 -13.54 14.08
N LYS A 305 -6.26 -12.53 14.39
CA LYS A 305 -7.68 -12.72 14.67
C LYS A 305 -8.49 -12.78 13.37
N GLY A 306 -9.49 -13.65 13.33
CA GLY A 306 -10.42 -13.75 12.20
C GLY A 306 -9.82 -14.33 10.92
N VAL A 307 -8.56 -14.73 10.91
CA VAL A 307 -7.87 -15.40 9.80
C VAL A 307 -8.00 -16.91 9.98
N ASN A 308 -8.50 -17.60 8.98
CA ASN A 308 -8.70 -19.05 9.04
C ASN A 308 -8.55 -19.71 7.66
N GLY A 309 -8.61 -21.05 7.65
CA GLY A 309 -8.60 -21.85 6.43
C GLY A 309 -7.37 -21.62 5.56
N ALA A 310 -7.56 -21.56 4.25
CA ALA A 310 -6.47 -21.48 3.28
C ALA A 310 -5.54 -20.26 3.47
N GLN A 311 -6.05 -19.15 3.97
CA GLN A 311 -5.22 -17.96 4.23
C GLN A 311 -4.21 -18.22 5.34
N LEU A 312 -4.67 -18.83 6.45
CA LEU A 312 -3.81 -19.21 7.56
C LEU A 312 -2.76 -20.23 7.13
N ASP A 313 -3.15 -21.20 6.31
CA ASP A 313 -2.23 -22.21 5.77
C ASP A 313 -1.13 -21.58 4.93
N TYR A 314 -1.44 -20.62 4.06
CA TYR A 314 -0.42 -19.90 3.26
C TYR A 314 0.58 -19.15 4.12
N ILE A 315 0.14 -18.56 5.24
CA ILE A 315 1.00 -17.79 6.15
C ILE A 315 1.88 -18.74 6.97
N MET A 316 1.31 -19.85 7.45
CA MET A 316 1.97 -20.73 8.39
C MET A 316 2.87 -21.78 7.73
N THR A 317 2.50 -22.27 6.55
CA THR A 317 3.22 -23.37 5.87
C THR A 317 4.71 -23.11 5.68
N PRO A 318 5.16 -21.94 5.22
CA PRO A 318 6.59 -21.68 5.08
C PRO A 318 7.33 -21.79 6.42
N GLY A 319 6.81 -21.19 7.48
CA GLY A 319 7.42 -21.20 8.80
C GLY A 319 7.38 -22.56 9.50
N ASN A 320 6.38 -23.41 9.18
CA ASN A 320 6.30 -24.76 9.71
C ASN A 320 7.31 -25.72 9.06
N ASN A 321 7.64 -25.47 7.78
CA ASN A 321 8.46 -26.39 6.97
C ASN A 321 9.89 -25.90 6.76
N VAL A 322 10.22 -24.66 7.13
CA VAL A 322 11.58 -24.13 6.96
C VAL A 322 12.55 -24.74 7.97
N SER A 323 13.74 -25.04 7.50
CA SER A 323 14.89 -25.50 8.30
C SER A 323 16.19 -25.06 7.62
N ASP A 324 17.32 -25.32 8.25
CA ASP A 324 18.65 -24.92 7.75
C ASP A 324 19.00 -25.49 6.38
N VAL A 325 18.45 -26.64 6.02
CA VAL A 325 18.64 -27.21 4.67
C VAL A 325 18.18 -26.27 3.56
N HIS A 326 17.22 -25.39 3.83
CA HIS A 326 16.64 -24.47 2.85
C HIS A 326 17.53 -23.27 2.51
N TYR A 327 18.66 -23.09 3.18
CA TYR A 327 19.67 -22.13 2.74
C TYR A 327 20.31 -22.54 1.41
N TYR A 328 20.34 -23.82 1.12
CA TYR A 328 20.86 -24.37 -0.14
C TYR A 328 19.73 -24.96 -0.98
N LEU A 329 20.00 -25.21 -2.24
CA LEU A 329 19.11 -25.97 -3.12
C LEU A 329 19.67 -27.39 -3.24
N PRO A 330 18.81 -28.42 -3.47
CA PRO A 330 19.31 -29.74 -3.77
C PRO A 330 20.09 -29.71 -5.09
N ILE A 331 21.16 -30.49 -5.17
CA ILE A 331 21.86 -30.76 -6.42
C ILE A 331 20.96 -31.69 -7.24
N PRO A 332 20.67 -31.38 -8.50
CA PRO A 332 19.82 -32.25 -9.36
C PRO A 332 20.34 -33.68 -9.37
N SER A 333 19.44 -34.66 -9.21
CA SER A 333 19.80 -36.05 -9.17
C SER A 333 20.54 -36.53 -10.45
N GLY A 334 20.22 -35.94 -11.61
CA GLY A 334 20.92 -36.18 -12.86
C GLY A 334 22.40 -35.83 -12.81
N GLU A 335 22.77 -34.74 -12.16
CA GLU A 335 24.17 -34.32 -11.98
C GLU A 335 24.95 -35.27 -11.08
N ILE A 336 24.31 -35.72 -9.99
CA ILE A 336 24.92 -36.71 -9.08
C ILE A 336 25.14 -38.06 -9.81
N MET A 337 24.20 -38.48 -10.66
CA MET A 337 24.34 -39.70 -11.44
C MET A 337 25.47 -39.63 -12.45
N LEU A 338 25.72 -38.45 -13.01
CA LEU A 338 26.78 -38.24 -14.00
C LEU A 338 28.16 -38.05 -13.36
N ASN A 339 28.21 -37.62 -12.13
CA ASN A 339 29.46 -37.40 -11.40
C ASN A 339 29.43 -38.07 -10.01
N PRO A 340 29.99 -39.29 -9.85
CA PRO A 340 29.98 -40.06 -8.63
C PRO A 340 30.72 -39.37 -7.43
N GLU A 341 31.59 -38.39 -7.70
CA GLU A 341 32.29 -37.63 -6.69
C GLU A 341 31.42 -36.50 -6.10
N LEU A 342 30.30 -36.19 -6.77
CA LEU A 342 29.38 -35.13 -6.33
C LEU A 342 28.45 -35.67 -5.24
N LYS A 343 28.54 -35.10 -4.07
CA LYS A 343 27.66 -35.42 -2.94
C LYS A 343 26.53 -34.40 -2.81
N GLN A 344 25.36 -34.91 -2.50
CA GLN A 344 24.19 -34.05 -2.21
C GLN A 344 24.48 -33.11 -1.04
N ASN A 345 23.88 -31.91 -1.10
CA ASN A 345 23.89 -31.00 0.03
C ASN A 345 23.26 -31.66 1.25
N GLU A 346 23.82 -31.39 2.44
CA GLU A 346 23.34 -31.97 3.69
C GLU A 346 21.85 -31.70 3.91
N GLY A 347 21.11 -32.74 4.25
CA GLY A 347 19.66 -32.67 4.50
C GLY A 347 18.76 -32.83 3.28
N TRP A 348 19.33 -32.95 2.04
CA TRP A 348 18.57 -33.21 0.80
C TRP A 348 18.69 -34.66 0.33
#